data_344dd0b764d7f30688a58b3572d7ef7b
#
_entry.id   344dd0b764d7f30688a58b3572d7ef7b
#
_cell.length_a   1.000
_cell.length_b   1.000
_cell.length_c   1.000
_cell.angle_alpha   90.00
_cell.angle_beta   90.00
_cell.angle_gamma   90.00
#
_symmetry.space_group_name_H-M   'P 1'
#
loop_
_entity.id
_entity.type
_entity.pdbx_description
1 polymer ?
#
loop_
_entity_poly.entity_id
_entity_poly.type
_entity_poly.pdbx_seq_one_letter_code
_entity_poly.pdbx_strand_id
1 'polypeptide(L)'
;MKILKLLSIFGIFLGLSLIAFSLYFTFLPLKETSPSTTQSQSNKITEPESTQQEEPVIEDVKQEELKESGWIPNWSFDTGITSVRKNIKILDEVNPVLYTINNDGSLSKRTIPSTSIKELNSLAKDNDIQVIPTVGSNDYTSTTAMFKNSSIYKSNISSIIEEIEKYDFDGIDLDFEQIKSEYKDTFIQYLQELKNELSKKNKILSVTVFAQWDNAEYKTNSETIQVQDLTQIGKIADRVKIMAYDYTEFTSSKPGPIAPIDWIEKVLKYSTARIEKEKIYLGVHLYGYEWVGEKTEALTYTSVKNILDTLSIKNAYNEDVAEGYAKFSCEKGKETCEMYFQTKEGISKRKELANKYEIKGISYWRLGGELDILH
;
A
#
# COMPACT_ATOMS: atom_id res chain seq x y z
N MET A 1 -10.51 51.54 -0.46
CA MET A 1 -11.19 50.33 -0.03
C MET A 1 -10.32 49.13 -0.49
N LYS A 2 -9.54 48.57 0.41
CA LYS A 2 -8.59 47.49 0.14
C LYS A 2 -9.29 46.16 0.46
N ILE A 3 -9.44 45.30 -0.57
CA ILE A 3 -9.96 43.96 -0.40
C ILE A 3 -8.78 43.07 -0.02
N LEU A 4 -8.81 42.52 1.19
CA LEU A 4 -7.87 41.50 1.68
C LEU A 4 -8.15 40.19 0.94
N LYS A 5 -7.16 39.68 0.22
CA LYS A 5 -7.15 38.28 -0.24
C LYS A 5 -6.64 37.42 0.91
N LEU A 6 -7.49 36.58 1.47
CA LEU A 6 -7.07 35.46 2.33
C LEU A 6 -6.47 34.37 1.42
N LEU A 7 -5.16 34.21 1.52
CA LEU A 7 -4.46 33.03 1.01
C LEU A 7 -4.58 31.94 2.06
N SER A 8 -5.39 30.93 1.76
CA SER A 8 -5.41 29.65 2.49
C SER A 8 -4.17 28.85 2.07
N ILE A 9 -3.16 28.80 2.96
CA ILE A 9 -2.00 27.95 2.78
C ILE A 9 -2.38 26.56 3.29
N PHE A 10 -2.79 25.67 2.40
CA PHE A 10 -2.81 24.24 2.68
C PHE A 10 -1.39 23.68 2.52
N GLY A 11 -0.71 23.49 3.63
CA GLY A 11 0.57 22.79 3.67
C GLY A 11 0.35 21.29 3.47
N ILE A 12 0.54 20.82 2.24
CA ILE A 12 0.67 19.40 1.93
C ILE A 12 2.14 19.04 2.16
N PHE A 13 2.47 18.43 3.29
CA PHE A 13 3.73 17.73 3.48
C PHE A 13 3.60 16.33 2.88
N LEU A 14 3.87 16.22 1.58
CA LEU A 14 4.25 14.97 0.93
C LEU A 14 5.78 14.84 1.05
N GLY A 15 6.24 13.69 1.54
CA GLY A 15 7.66 13.37 1.58
C GLY A 15 8.25 13.42 0.18
N LEU A 16 9.11 14.40 -0.09
CA LEU A 16 9.85 14.52 -1.33
C LEU A 16 11.03 13.56 -1.28
N SER A 17 10.92 12.39 -1.91
CA SER A 17 12.11 11.64 -2.33
C SER A 17 12.59 12.20 -3.67
N LEU A 18 13.61 13.06 -3.63
CA LEU A 18 14.32 13.53 -4.80
C LEU A 18 15.32 12.44 -5.26
N ILE A 19 14.93 11.65 -6.27
CA ILE A 19 15.89 10.93 -7.13
C ILE A 19 15.56 11.28 -8.58
N ALA A 20 16.30 12.24 -9.13
CA ALA A 20 16.26 12.53 -10.54
C ALA A 20 17.18 11.52 -11.27
N PHE A 21 16.63 10.63 -12.08
CA PHE A 21 17.39 9.91 -13.10
C PHE A 21 16.65 9.93 -14.43
N SER A 22 17.28 10.59 -15.39
CA SER A 22 16.90 10.60 -16.80
C SER A 22 17.55 9.38 -17.48
N LEU A 23 16.75 8.48 -18.05
CA LEU A 23 17.25 7.40 -18.91
C LEU A 23 16.59 7.45 -20.29
N TYR A 24 17.45 7.56 -21.29
CA TYR A 24 17.15 7.41 -22.72
C TYR A 24 16.86 5.95 -23.07
N PHE A 25 15.70 5.68 -23.63
CA PHE A 25 15.41 4.39 -24.26
C PHE A 25 15.66 4.47 -25.76
N THR A 26 16.61 3.65 -26.25
CA THR A 26 16.77 3.32 -27.66
C THR A 26 16.07 2.01 -27.97
N PHE A 27 15.11 2.06 -28.91
CA PHE A 27 14.41 0.88 -29.44
C PHE A 27 15.30 0.11 -30.44
N LEU A 28 15.41 -1.21 -30.27
CA LEU A 28 15.87 -2.15 -31.29
C LEU A 28 14.73 -3.08 -31.67
N PRO A 29 14.54 -3.39 -32.97
CA PRO A 29 13.41 -4.20 -33.44
C PRO A 29 13.64 -5.69 -33.27
N LEU A 30 12.60 -6.40 -32.87
CA LEU A 30 12.54 -7.85 -32.74
C LEU A 30 12.36 -8.52 -34.13
N LYS A 31 13.10 -9.60 -34.34
CA LYS A 31 13.11 -10.43 -35.55
C LYS A 31 12.10 -11.54 -35.40
N GLU A 32 11.15 -11.62 -36.34
CA GLU A 32 10.16 -12.71 -36.43
C GLU A 32 10.82 -14.02 -36.87
N THR A 33 10.45 -15.13 -36.21
CA THR A 33 10.71 -16.50 -36.68
C THR A 33 9.43 -17.28 -36.80
N SER A 34 9.13 -17.77 -37.99
CA SER A 34 7.96 -18.55 -38.36
C SER A 34 8.01 -19.99 -37.82
N PRO A 35 6.85 -20.67 -37.64
CA PRO A 35 6.78 -22.01 -37.07
C PRO A 35 6.95 -23.10 -38.13
N SER A 36 7.66 -24.16 -37.77
CA SER A 36 7.83 -25.40 -38.55
C SER A 36 6.75 -26.40 -38.18
N THR A 37 6.12 -26.92 -39.20
CA THR A 37 5.07 -27.96 -39.19
C THR A 37 5.70 -29.34 -39.00
N THR A 38 5.25 -30.13 -38.03
CA THR A 38 5.58 -31.55 -37.94
C THR A 38 4.29 -32.40 -37.92
N GLN A 39 4.22 -33.34 -38.82
CA GLN A 39 3.10 -34.25 -39.10
C GLN A 39 2.88 -35.27 -37.98
N SER A 40 1.60 -35.53 -37.73
CA SER A 40 1.06 -36.56 -36.86
C SER A 40 1.15 -37.94 -37.51
N GLN A 41 1.68 -38.94 -36.78
CA GLN A 41 1.46 -40.39 -37.08
C GLN A 41 0.45 -40.95 -36.09
N SER A 42 -0.58 -41.58 -36.67
CA SER A 42 -1.66 -42.29 -35.99
C SER A 42 -1.18 -43.65 -35.50
N ASN A 43 -1.27 -43.92 -34.21
CA ASN A 43 -1.23 -45.30 -33.69
C ASN A 43 -2.51 -45.59 -32.92
N LYS A 44 -3.16 -46.68 -33.40
CA LYS A 44 -4.35 -47.30 -32.85
C LYS A 44 -3.97 -48.03 -31.56
N ILE A 45 -4.62 -47.72 -30.44
CA ILE A 45 -4.48 -48.48 -29.20
C ILE A 45 -5.89 -48.92 -28.74
N THR A 46 -5.99 -50.22 -28.48
CA THR A 46 -7.12 -50.98 -27.94
C THR A 46 -7.49 -50.52 -26.53
N GLU A 47 -8.81 -50.49 -26.27
CA GLU A 47 -9.41 -50.27 -24.94
C GLU A 47 -9.02 -51.35 -23.93
N PRO A 48 -8.74 -50.98 -22.68
CA PRO A 48 -8.91 -51.87 -21.55
C PRO A 48 -10.07 -51.42 -20.63
N GLU A 49 -10.67 -52.40 -20.00
CA GLU A 49 -11.82 -52.41 -19.11
C GLU A 49 -11.90 -51.28 -18.08
N SER A 50 -13.15 -50.86 -17.86
CA SER A 50 -13.55 -49.86 -16.84
C SER A 50 -13.30 -50.36 -15.43
N THR A 51 -12.29 -49.80 -14.77
CA THR A 51 -12.20 -49.80 -13.32
C THR A 51 -12.85 -48.47 -12.84
N GLN A 52 -13.93 -48.58 -12.06
CA GLN A 52 -14.55 -47.45 -11.41
C GLN A 52 -13.51 -46.84 -10.44
N GLN A 53 -12.91 -45.72 -10.82
CA GLN A 53 -12.18 -44.87 -9.89
C GLN A 53 -13.21 -43.98 -9.15
N GLU A 54 -13.29 -44.14 -7.86
CA GLU A 54 -13.96 -43.19 -7.00
C GLU A 54 -13.35 -41.79 -7.26
N GLU A 55 -14.17 -40.84 -7.71
CA GLU A 55 -13.76 -39.44 -7.81
C GLU A 55 -13.33 -38.96 -6.43
N PRO A 56 -12.18 -38.27 -6.30
CA PRO A 56 -11.78 -37.69 -5.04
C PRO A 56 -12.85 -36.67 -4.64
N VAL A 57 -13.40 -36.84 -3.45
CA VAL A 57 -14.24 -35.84 -2.80
C VAL A 57 -13.37 -34.58 -2.67
N ILE A 58 -13.58 -33.61 -3.52
CA ILE A 58 -13.02 -32.26 -3.36
C ILE A 58 -13.74 -31.68 -2.14
N GLU A 59 -13.11 -31.74 -0.97
CA GLU A 59 -13.54 -30.91 0.16
C GLU A 59 -13.52 -29.47 -0.35
N ASP A 60 -14.68 -28.83 -0.32
CA ASP A 60 -14.81 -27.38 -0.54
C ASP A 60 -13.98 -26.69 0.54
N VAL A 61 -12.71 -26.42 0.23
CA VAL A 61 -11.86 -25.58 1.09
C VAL A 61 -12.48 -24.18 1.06
N LYS A 62 -13.27 -23.88 2.09
CA LYS A 62 -13.91 -22.58 2.27
C LYS A 62 -12.79 -21.55 2.28
N GLN A 63 -12.63 -20.81 1.17
CA GLN A 63 -11.65 -19.74 1.07
C GLN A 63 -11.95 -18.74 2.18
N GLU A 64 -10.97 -18.46 3.03
CA GLU A 64 -11.12 -17.43 4.07
C GLU A 64 -11.44 -16.09 3.42
N GLU A 65 -12.38 -15.36 3.98
CA GLU A 65 -12.72 -14.01 3.52
C GLU A 65 -11.52 -13.08 3.71
N LEU A 66 -11.22 -12.29 2.67
CA LEU A 66 -10.11 -11.31 2.71
C LEU A 66 -10.30 -10.34 3.87
N LYS A 67 -9.26 -10.18 4.67
CA LYS A 67 -9.23 -9.16 5.71
C LYS A 67 -9.01 -7.78 5.10
N GLU A 68 -9.75 -6.79 5.57
CA GLU A 68 -9.68 -5.42 5.04
C GLU A 68 -9.19 -4.46 6.12
N SER A 69 -8.16 -3.70 5.80
CA SER A 69 -7.59 -2.69 6.69
C SER A 69 -7.44 -1.35 5.98
N GLY A 70 -7.23 -0.28 6.75
CA GLY A 70 -7.00 1.03 6.13
C GLY A 70 -6.25 2.00 7.01
N TRP A 71 -5.35 2.78 6.39
CA TRP A 71 -4.62 3.83 7.06
C TRP A 71 -5.45 5.10 7.23
N ILE A 72 -5.29 5.73 8.39
CA ILE A 72 -5.88 7.03 8.72
C ILE A 72 -4.74 8.03 8.92
N PRO A 73 -4.46 8.93 7.94
CA PRO A 73 -3.43 9.93 8.10
C PRO A 73 -3.74 10.92 9.22
N ASN A 74 -2.71 11.39 9.91
CA ASN A 74 -2.86 12.35 11.00
C ASN A 74 -3.52 13.67 10.58
N TRP A 75 -3.30 14.12 9.34
CA TRP A 75 -3.88 15.38 8.82
C TRP A 75 -5.36 15.29 8.41
N SER A 76 -5.92 14.10 8.37
CA SER A 76 -7.34 13.85 8.07
C SER A 76 -7.97 12.91 9.09
N PHE A 77 -7.55 12.99 10.35
CA PHE A 77 -7.91 12.02 11.38
C PHE A 77 -9.42 11.96 11.64
N ASP A 78 -10.08 13.11 11.78
CA ASP A 78 -11.53 13.18 12.05
C ASP A 78 -12.37 12.66 10.86
N THR A 79 -11.95 12.97 9.62
CA THR A 79 -12.59 12.38 8.43
C THR A 79 -12.32 10.88 8.32
N GLY A 80 -11.16 10.42 8.80
CA GLY A 80 -10.83 9.01 8.94
C GLY A 80 -11.75 8.28 9.91
N ILE A 81 -12.04 8.84 11.11
CA ILE A 81 -13.01 8.27 12.05
C ILE A 81 -14.41 8.19 11.40
N THR A 82 -14.80 9.22 10.67
CA THR A 82 -16.06 9.22 9.91
C THR A 82 -16.11 8.10 8.88
N SER A 83 -14.98 7.88 8.19
CA SER A 83 -14.81 6.78 7.25
C SER A 83 -14.93 5.41 7.93
N VAL A 84 -14.30 5.20 9.08
CA VAL A 84 -14.42 3.95 9.86
C VAL A 84 -15.89 3.69 10.23
N ARG A 85 -16.64 4.69 10.71
CA ARG A 85 -18.07 4.55 11.02
C ARG A 85 -18.88 4.09 9.82
N LYS A 86 -18.57 4.59 8.64
CA LYS A 86 -19.25 4.24 7.39
C LYS A 86 -18.91 2.81 6.94
N ASN A 87 -17.66 2.38 7.13
CA ASN A 87 -17.12 1.12 6.63
C ASN A 87 -17.00 0.03 7.72
N ILE A 88 -17.72 0.16 8.83
CA ILE A 88 -17.67 -0.73 10.01
C ILE A 88 -17.83 -2.23 9.67
N LYS A 89 -18.63 -2.54 8.62
CA LYS A 89 -18.90 -3.92 8.19
C LYS A 89 -17.87 -4.48 7.23
N ILE A 90 -16.94 -3.65 6.78
CA ILE A 90 -15.91 -3.99 5.79
C ILE A 90 -14.56 -4.13 6.49
N LEU A 91 -14.26 -3.20 7.43
CA LEU A 91 -12.94 -3.10 8.04
C LEU A 91 -12.75 -4.09 9.18
N ASP A 92 -11.68 -4.86 9.14
CA ASP A 92 -11.19 -5.70 10.24
C ASP A 92 -10.10 -4.99 11.06
N GLU A 93 -9.45 -3.97 10.47
CA GLU A 93 -8.32 -3.28 11.07
C GLU A 93 -8.24 -1.83 10.61
N VAL A 94 -7.77 -0.95 11.50
CA VAL A 94 -7.43 0.44 11.17
C VAL A 94 -6.03 0.79 11.63
N ASN A 95 -5.32 1.56 10.80
CA ASN A 95 -3.92 1.95 11.01
C ASN A 95 -3.80 3.48 11.09
N PRO A 96 -4.12 4.08 12.24
CA PRO A 96 -3.96 5.51 12.40
C PRO A 96 -2.47 5.88 12.45
N VAL A 97 -2.04 6.83 11.61
CA VAL A 97 -0.65 7.32 11.57
C VAL A 97 -0.43 8.27 12.75
N LEU A 98 -0.16 7.71 13.92
CA LEU A 98 -0.05 8.45 15.18
C LEU A 98 1.36 8.88 15.54
N TYR A 99 2.38 8.21 15.01
CA TYR A 99 3.75 8.39 15.45
C TYR A 99 4.70 8.63 14.28
N THR A 100 5.83 9.22 14.60
CA THR A 100 6.97 9.40 13.71
C THR A 100 8.28 9.30 14.51
N ILE A 101 9.41 9.27 13.83
CA ILE A 101 10.72 9.31 14.45
C ILE A 101 11.27 10.74 14.36
N ASN A 102 11.76 11.26 15.48
CA ASN A 102 12.44 12.56 15.53
C ASN A 102 13.86 12.48 14.93
N ASN A 103 14.46 13.63 14.63
CA ASN A 103 15.82 13.70 14.10
C ASN A 103 16.90 13.13 15.05
N ASP A 104 16.60 12.93 16.32
CA ASP A 104 17.48 12.26 17.29
C ASP A 104 17.20 10.74 17.38
N GLY A 105 16.24 10.22 16.60
CA GLY A 105 15.83 8.81 16.57
C GLY A 105 14.79 8.41 17.61
N SER A 106 14.35 9.34 18.45
CA SER A 106 13.31 9.06 19.45
C SER A 106 11.91 9.02 18.83
N LEU A 107 10.99 8.28 19.46
CA LEU A 107 9.58 8.25 19.06
C LEU A 107 8.92 9.62 19.33
N SER A 108 8.18 10.12 18.34
CA SER A 108 7.39 11.32 18.45
C SER A 108 5.93 11.05 18.15
N LYS A 109 5.03 11.59 18.95
CA LYS A 109 3.60 11.52 18.71
C LYS A 109 3.14 12.68 17.84
N ARG A 110 2.34 12.38 16.82
CA ARG A 110 1.67 13.39 16.00
C ARG A 110 0.65 14.19 16.83
N THR A 111 0.41 15.44 16.44
CA THR A 111 -0.54 16.34 17.13
C THR A 111 -1.98 15.90 16.81
N ILE A 112 -2.47 14.94 17.56
CA ILE A 112 -3.86 14.43 17.50
C ILE A 112 -4.42 14.48 18.92
N PRO A 113 -5.64 15.03 19.12
CA PRO A 113 -6.26 15.04 20.44
C PRO A 113 -6.40 13.62 21.00
N SER A 114 -6.05 13.42 22.25
CA SER A 114 -6.18 12.12 22.91
C SER A 114 -7.64 11.66 23.00
N THR A 115 -8.59 12.59 22.97
CA THR A 115 -10.05 12.32 22.90
C THR A 115 -10.42 11.65 21.58
N SER A 116 -9.89 12.12 20.44
CA SER A 116 -10.12 11.52 19.12
C SER A 116 -9.51 10.13 19.01
N ILE A 117 -8.34 9.89 19.62
CA ILE A 117 -7.75 8.55 19.68
C ILE A 117 -8.63 7.60 20.50
N LYS A 118 -9.13 8.04 21.66
CA LYS A 118 -10.04 7.25 22.50
C LYS A 118 -11.37 6.97 21.79
N GLU A 119 -11.87 7.95 21.05
CA GLU A 119 -13.09 7.79 20.24
C GLU A 119 -12.89 6.70 19.17
N LEU A 120 -11.79 6.74 18.43
CA LEU A 120 -11.45 5.69 17.44
C LEU A 120 -11.34 4.32 18.10
N ASN A 121 -10.62 4.23 19.23
CA ASN A 121 -10.44 2.96 19.95
C ASN A 121 -11.78 2.39 20.44
N SER A 122 -12.67 3.23 21.01
CA SER A 122 -14.00 2.78 21.44
C SER A 122 -14.83 2.30 20.26
N LEU A 123 -14.87 3.07 19.18
CA LEU A 123 -15.58 2.72 17.95
C LEU A 123 -15.08 1.37 17.39
N ALA A 124 -13.78 1.18 17.32
CA ALA A 124 -13.17 -0.04 16.80
C ALA A 124 -13.48 -1.24 17.69
N LYS A 125 -13.30 -1.11 19.01
CA LYS A 125 -13.58 -2.16 19.99
C LYS A 125 -15.04 -2.60 20.01
N ASP A 126 -15.98 -1.66 19.90
CA ASP A 126 -17.42 -1.94 19.87
C ASP A 126 -17.83 -2.70 18.60
N ASN A 127 -16.94 -2.84 17.61
CA ASN A 127 -17.20 -3.45 16.30
C ASN A 127 -16.16 -4.52 15.89
N ASP A 128 -15.38 -5.03 16.84
CA ASP A 128 -14.35 -6.05 16.64
C ASP A 128 -13.27 -5.67 15.59
N ILE A 129 -13.02 -4.36 15.43
CA ILE A 129 -12.00 -3.82 14.54
C ILE A 129 -10.70 -3.62 15.33
N GLN A 130 -9.58 -4.15 14.84
CA GLN A 130 -8.28 -3.98 15.46
C GLN A 130 -7.72 -2.57 15.21
N VAL A 131 -7.06 -1.99 16.21
CA VAL A 131 -6.36 -0.70 16.10
C VAL A 131 -4.87 -0.94 16.20
N ILE A 132 -4.18 -0.81 15.08
CA ILE A 132 -2.73 -1.02 14.96
C ILE A 132 -2.11 0.27 14.40
N PRO A 133 -1.75 1.24 15.29
CA PRO A 133 -1.25 2.54 14.83
C PRO A 133 0.10 2.41 14.10
N THR A 134 0.32 3.33 13.15
CA THR A 134 1.53 3.39 12.34
C THR A 134 2.55 4.36 12.93
N VAL A 135 3.82 3.92 12.98
CA VAL A 135 5.01 4.76 13.14
C VAL A 135 5.62 4.95 11.76
N GLY A 136 5.48 6.15 11.21
CA GLY A 136 6.07 6.50 9.91
C GLY A 136 7.42 7.19 10.05
N SER A 137 8.33 6.95 9.11
CA SER A 137 9.55 7.74 8.94
C SER A 137 9.94 7.84 7.47
N ASN A 138 9.96 9.06 6.95
CA ASN A 138 10.21 9.37 5.54
C ASN A 138 11.51 10.16 5.35
N ASP A 139 12.47 10.08 6.27
CA ASP A 139 13.76 10.74 6.10
C ASP A 139 14.92 9.89 6.64
N TYR A 140 16.06 10.00 5.96
CA TYR A 140 17.27 9.27 6.34
C TYR A 140 17.91 9.78 7.65
N THR A 141 17.62 11.01 8.07
CA THR A 141 18.25 11.60 9.27
C THR A 141 17.74 10.91 10.51
N SER A 142 16.42 10.80 10.65
CA SER A 142 15.76 10.22 11.82
C SER A 142 16.08 8.73 11.95
N THR A 143 15.97 7.95 10.85
CA THR A 143 16.28 6.51 10.85
C THR A 143 17.79 6.25 11.08
N THR A 144 18.68 7.07 10.51
CA THR A 144 20.13 6.99 10.76
C THR A 144 20.44 7.25 12.24
N ALA A 145 19.85 8.28 12.85
CA ALA A 145 20.07 8.59 14.26
C ALA A 145 19.62 7.43 15.16
N MET A 146 18.45 6.84 14.85
CA MET A 146 17.91 5.70 15.57
C MET A 146 18.82 4.46 15.44
N PHE A 147 19.17 4.06 14.23
CA PHE A 147 19.88 2.80 14.01
C PHE A 147 21.39 2.87 14.29
N LYS A 148 21.98 4.07 14.25
CA LYS A 148 23.39 4.27 14.61
C LYS A 148 23.69 3.99 16.08
N ASN A 149 22.70 4.10 16.96
CA ASN A 149 22.86 3.96 18.40
C ASN A 149 21.83 2.98 19.00
N SER A 150 22.32 1.82 19.43
CA SER A 150 21.46 0.77 19.99
C SER A 150 20.67 1.20 21.23
N SER A 151 21.17 2.17 22.02
CA SER A 151 20.42 2.71 23.16
C SER A 151 19.20 3.50 22.71
N ILE A 152 19.29 4.22 21.58
CA ILE A 152 18.18 5.00 21.01
C ILE A 152 17.09 4.07 20.49
N TYR A 153 17.44 3.07 19.65
CA TYR A 153 16.40 2.17 19.14
C TYR A 153 15.77 1.31 20.25
N LYS A 154 16.49 0.93 21.29
CA LYS A 154 15.91 0.23 22.46
C LYS A 154 14.96 1.13 23.25
N SER A 155 15.32 2.41 23.45
CA SER A 155 14.40 3.39 24.03
C SER A 155 13.15 3.58 23.15
N ASN A 156 13.30 3.58 21.82
CA ASN A 156 12.19 3.65 20.88
C ASN A 156 11.24 2.47 21.06
N ILE A 157 11.76 1.23 21.15
CA ILE A 157 10.96 0.05 21.43
C ILE A 157 10.18 0.21 22.74
N SER A 158 10.84 0.64 23.83
CA SER A 158 10.17 0.86 25.12
C SER A 158 9.03 1.89 24.99
N SER A 159 9.25 3.00 24.29
CA SER A 159 8.24 4.02 24.07
C SER A 159 7.04 3.52 23.23
N ILE A 160 7.29 2.65 22.23
CA ILE A 160 6.22 2.00 21.47
C ILE A 160 5.36 1.12 22.40
N ILE A 161 6.01 0.31 23.24
CA ILE A 161 5.30 -0.57 24.18
C ILE A 161 4.47 0.25 25.17
N GLU A 162 5.02 1.34 25.71
CA GLU A 162 4.30 2.25 26.62
C GLU A 162 3.04 2.85 25.95
N GLU A 163 3.14 3.30 24.71
CA GLU A 163 1.97 3.87 24.00
C GLU A 163 0.93 2.78 23.65
N ILE A 164 1.35 1.54 23.32
CA ILE A 164 0.44 0.40 23.11
C ILE A 164 -0.34 0.11 24.40
N GLU A 165 0.32 0.03 25.56
CA GLU A 165 -0.33 -0.24 26.84
C GLU A 165 -1.26 0.89 27.27
N LYS A 166 -0.83 2.14 27.08
CA LYS A 166 -1.59 3.34 27.46
C LYS A 166 -2.93 3.47 26.74
N TYR A 167 -2.99 3.06 25.47
CA TYR A 167 -4.19 3.17 24.64
C TYR A 167 -4.87 1.83 24.39
N ASP A 168 -4.31 0.72 24.89
CA ASP A 168 -4.77 -0.65 24.64
C ASP A 168 -4.86 -0.97 23.13
N PHE A 169 -3.83 -0.60 22.39
CA PHE A 169 -3.74 -0.93 20.96
C PHE A 169 -3.46 -2.43 20.75
N ASP A 170 -3.91 -2.97 19.61
CA ASP A 170 -3.73 -4.38 19.25
C ASP A 170 -2.31 -4.71 18.75
N GLY A 171 -1.53 -3.69 18.40
CA GLY A 171 -0.17 -3.85 17.90
C GLY A 171 0.43 -2.53 17.46
N ILE A 172 1.44 -2.62 16.59
CA ILE A 172 2.10 -1.49 15.94
C ILE A 172 2.37 -1.83 14.47
N ASP A 173 2.26 -0.86 13.59
CA ASP A 173 2.65 -0.91 12.20
C ASP A 173 3.86 0.00 11.97
N LEU A 174 4.92 -0.51 11.33
CA LEU A 174 6.13 0.23 11.03
C LEU A 174 6.21 0.55 9.54
N ASP A 175 6.17 1.84 9.22
CA ASP A 175 6.26 2.36 7.87
C ASP A 175 7.51 3.24 7.72
N PHE A 176 8.68 2.57 7.58
CA PHE A 176 9.97 3.24 7.45
C PHE A 176 10.40 3.27 5.98
N GLU A 177 10.19 4.42 5.36
CA GLU A 177 10.38 4.61 3.93
C GLU A 177 11.81 5.03 3.52
N GLN A 178 12.63 5.49 4.47
CA GLN A 178 14.00 5.89 4.18
C GLN A 178 14.97 5.34 5.22
N ILE A 179 15.62 4.22 4.88
CA ILE A 179 16.67 3.60 5.68
C ILE A 179 17.89 3.40 4.78
N LYS A 180 19.07 3.81 5.25
CA LYS A 180 20.33 3.58 4.53
C LYS A 180 20.68 2.11 4.52
N SER A 181 21.22 1.62 3.40
CA SER A 181 21.57 0.22 3.19
C SER A 181 22.54 -0.35 4.22
N GLU A 182 23.42 0.49 4.78
CA GLU A 182 24.33 0.11 5.87
C GLU A 182 23.64 -0.34 7.16
N TYR A 183 22.36 0.01 7.36
CA TYR A 183 21.57 -0.37 8.55
C TYR A 183 20.68 -1.60 8.35
N LYS A 184 20.85 -2.35 7.26
CA LYS A 184 20.03 -3.54 6.97
C LYS A 184 19.97 -4.51 8.16
N ASP A 185 21.12 -4.93 8.66
CA ASP A 185 21.18 -5.90 9.76
C ASP A 185 20.64 -5.32 11.06
N THR A 186 20.91 -4.04 11.32
CA THR A 186 20.39 -3.34 12.51
C THR A 186 18.87 -3.20 12.45
N PHE A 187 18.28 -2.95 11.27
CA PHE A 187 16.84 -2.90 11.09
C PHE A 187 16.19 -4.27 11.35
N ILE A 188 16.77 -5.35 10.85
CA ILE A 188 16.28 -6.71 11.12
C ILE A 188 16.39 -7.06 12.60
N GLN A 189 17.49 -6.68 13.26
CA GLN A 189 17.64 -6.84 14.71
C GLN A 189 16.59 -6.04 15.48
N TYR A 190 16.34 -4.79 15.10
CA TYR A 190 15.30 -3.94 15.69
C TYR A 190 13.91 -4.60 15.59
N LEU A 191 13.54 -5.11 14.40
CA LEU A 191 12.28 -5.83 14.19
C LEU A 191 12.17 -7.04 15.11
N GLN A 192 13.24 -7.83 15.25
CA GLN A 192 13.24 -9.01 16.11
C GLN A 192 13.10 -8.66 17.59
N GLU A 193 13.80 -7.61 18.05
CA GLU A 193 13.71 -7.15 19.45
C GLU A 193 12.30 -6.60 19.73
N LEU A 194 11.75 -5.78 18.84
CA LEU A 194 10.39 -5.26 18.98
C LEU A 194 9.35 -6.39 18.98
N LYS A 195 9.47 -7.37 18.05
CA LYS A 195 8.58 -8.54 18.00
C LYS A 195 8.62 -9.34 19.28
N ASN A 196 9.80 -9.52 19.87
CA ASN A 196 9.94 -10.23 21.15
C ASN A 196 9.18 -9.51 22.29
N GLU A 197 9.26 -8.18 22.37
CA GLU A 197 8.52 -7.42 23.39
C GLU A 197 6.99 -7.44 23.15
N LEU A 198 6.56 -7.29 21.90
CA LEU A 198 5.15 -7.38 21.52
C LEU A 198 4.55 -8.76 21.80
N SER A 199 5.30 -9.83 21.53
CA SER A 199 4.84 -11.21 21.74
C SER A 199 4.59 -11.53 23.22
N LYS A 200 5.36 -10.96 24.16
CA LYS A 200 5.11 -11.10 25.61
C LYS A 200 3.75 -10.55 26.04
N LYS A 201 3.16 -9.67 25.22
CA LYS A 201 1.90 -8.97 25.47
C LYS A 201 0.78 -9.40 24.53
N ASN A 202 1.00 -10.41 23.69
CA ASN A 202 0.08 -10.86 22.62
C ASN A 202 -0.30 -9.72 21.67
N LYS A 203 0.64 -8.81 21.35
CA LYS A 203 0.44 -7.69 20.44
C LYS A 203 1.09 -7.97 19.09
N ILE A 204 0.52 -7.39 18.04
CA ILE A 204 0.85 -7.63 16.63
C ILE A 204 1.99 -6.71 16.20
N LEU A 205 2.95 -7.25 15.45
CA LEU A 205 3.90 -6.49 14.64
C LEU A 205 3.46 -6.51 13.18
N SER A 206 3.07 -5.36 12.66
CA SER A 206 2.88 -5.11 11.23
C SER A 206 4.07 -4.34 10.67
N VAL A 207 4.50 -4.66 9.46
CA VAL A 207 5.57 -3.93 8.76
C VAL A 207 5.09 -3.56 7.37
N THR A 208 5.07 -2.27 7.09
CA THR A 208 4.77 -1.71 5.78
C THR A 208 6.05 -1.63 4.95
N VAL A 209 5.99 -2.10 3.70
CA VAL A 209 7.15 -2.21 2.81
C VAL A 209 6.81 -1.69 1.41
N PHE A 210 7.83 -1.22 0.69
CA PHE A 210 7.70 -0.90 -0.72
C PHE A 210 7.38 -2.15 -1.55
N ALA A 211 6.63 -1.94 -2.63
CA ALA A 211 6.43 -2.98 -3.64
C ALA A 211 7.77 -3.42 -4.23
N GLN A 212 7.98 -4.73 -4.29
CA GLN A 212 9.14 -5.34 -4.92
C GLN A 212 8.69 -6.35 -5.96
N TRP A 213 9.39 -6.38 -7.07
CA TRP A 213 9.19 -7.35 -8.15
C TRP A 213 10.54 -7.74 -8.74
N ASP A 214 10.54 -8.61 -9.74
CA ASP A 214 11.78 -9.04 -10.37
C ASP A 214 12.34 -7.97 -11.32
N ASN A 215 12.95 -6.96 -10.72
CA ASN A 215 13.62 -5.84 -11.37
C ASN A 215 14.92 -5.53 -10.62
N ALA A 216 16.04 -5.98 -11.17
CA ALA A 216 17.36 -5.84 -10.54
C ALA A 216 17.80 -4.37 -10.43
N GLU A 217 17.50 -3.54 -11.44
CA GLU A 217 17.87 -2.11 -11.45
C GLU A 217 17.14 -1.35 -10.35
N TYR A 218 15.83 -1.56 -10.21
CA TYR A 218 15.04 -0.95 -9.14
C TYR A 218 15.58 -1.30 -7.76
N LYS A 219 15.92 -2.58 -7.54
CA LYS A 219 16.45 -3.06 -6.25
C LYS A 219 17.82 -2.48 -5.90
N THR A 220 18.69 -2.29 -6.89
CA THR A 220 20.04 -1.76 -6.65
C THR A 220 20.07 -0.24 -6.45
N ASN A 221 19.10 0.48 -7.02
CA ASN A 221 19.08 1.94 -6.99
C ASN A 221 18.35 2.53 -5.76
N SER A 222 17.66 1.71 -4.96
CA SER A 222 16.98 2.16 -3.75
C SER A 222 17.64 1.57 -2.50
N GLU A 223 18.21 2.41 -1.64
CA GLU A 223 18.78 1.98 -0.36
C GLU A 223 17.74 1.29 0.52
N THR A 224 16.55 1.85 0.63
CA THR A 224 15.48 1.29 1.47
C THR A 224 15.03 -0.09 0.96
N ILE A 225 14.91 -0.28 -0.36
CA ILE A 225 14.58 -1.59 -0.93
C ILE A 225 15.64 -2.65 -0.60
N GLN A 226 16.92 -2.26 -0.55
CA GLN A 226 18.01 -3.17 -0.15
C GLN A 226 17.90 -3.58 1.33
N VAL A 227 17.37 -2.69 2.19
CA VAL A 227 17.14 -2.94 3.61
C VAL A 227 15.91 -3.81 3.83
N GLN A 228 14.83 -3.59 3.08
CA GLN A 228 13.56 -4.31 3.20
C GLN A 228 13.64 -5.72 2.62
N ASP A 229 14.39 -6.61 3.28
CA ASP A 229 14.48 -8.02 2.95
C ASP A 229 13.17 -8.75 3.30
N LEU A 230 12.33 -8.94 2.29
CA LEU A 230 10.99 -9.53 2.46
C LEU A 230 11.03 -10.92 3.10
N THR A 231 12.08 -11.71 2.86
CA THR A 231 12.21 -13.04 3.47
C THR A 231 12.46 -12.96 4.96
N GLN A 232 13.31 -12.04 5.42
CA GLN A 232 13.58 -11.87 6.83
C GLN A 232 12.41 -11.17 7.54
N ILE A 233 11.85 -10.11 6.94
CA ILE A 233 10.69 -9.39 7.47
C ILE A 233 9.50 -10.36 7.62
N GLY A 234 9.20 -11.18 6.60
CA GLY A 234 8.11 -12.14 6.63
C GLY A 234 8.24 -13.22 7.70
N LYS A 235 9.47 -13.59 8.10
CA LYS A 235 9.71 -14.51 9.23
C LYS A 235 9.43 -13.87 10.59
N ILE A 236 9.65 -12.56 10.72
CA ILE A 236 9.59 -11.84 12.01
C ILE A 236 8.20 -11.23 12.23
N ALA A 237 7.65 -10.56 11.21
CA ALA A 237 6.39 -9.85 11.31
C ALA A 237 5.17 -10.80 11.34
N ASP A 238 4.11 -10.37 11.99
CA ASP A 238 2.79 -11.03 11.92
C ASP A 238 2.03 -10.62 10.67
N ARG A 239 2.28 -9.39 10.18
CA ARG A 239 1.67 -8.82 8.97
C ARG A 239 2.71 -8.06 8.16
N VAL A 240 2.64 -8.19 6.85
CA VAL A 240 3.46 -7.41 5.91
C VAL A 240 2.51 -6.73 4.94
N LYS A 241 2.47 -5.41 5.01
CA LYS A 241 1.66 -4.57 4.12
C LYS A 241 2.52 -4.04 2.99
N ILE A 242 2.15 -4.37 1.76
CA ILE A 242 2.94 -4.03 0.58
C ILE A 242 2.31 -2.80 -0.08
N MET A 243 3.01 -1.69 -0.15
CA MET A 243 2.58 -0.47 -0.84
C MET A 243 2.58 -0.67 -2.36
N ALA A 244 1.59 -1.41 -2.88
CA ALA A 244 1.47 -1.72 -4.31
C ALA A 244 0.73 -0.60 -5.06
N TYR A 245 1.22 0.61 -4.95
CA TYR A 245 0.76 1.83 -5.63
C TYR A 245 1.95 2.77 -5.91
N ASP A 246 1.68 3.91 -6.54
CA ASP A 246 2.68 4.88 -6.98
C ASP A 246 3.70 4.30 -7.99
N TYR A 247 3.24 3.36 -8.85
CA TYR A 247 4.03 2.88 -9.99
C TYR A 247 4.41 4.05 -10.91
N THR A 248 3.44 4.92 -11.23
CA THR A 248 3.71 6.27 -11.71
C THR A 248 3.69 7.19 -10.51
N GLU A 249 4.87 7.66 -10.12
CA GLU A 249 5.04 8.49 -8.93
C GLU A 249 4.39 9.87 -9.09
N PHE A 250 3.99 10.46 -7.97
CA PHE A 250 3.49 11.84 -7.91
C PHE A 250 4.44 12.86 -8.55
N THR A 251 5.74 12.61 -8.50
CA THR A 251 6.79 13.47 -9.09
C THR A 251 6.95 13.31 -10.59
N SER A 252 6.27 12.33 -11.21
CA SER A 252 6.36 12.10 -12.65
C SER A 252 5.76 13.26 -13.45
N SER A 253 6.52 13.81 -14.40
CA SER A 253 6.00 14.80 -15.36
C SER A 253 5.17 14.17 -16.49
N LYS A 254 5.05 12.83 -16.51
CA LYS A 254 4.29 12.10 -17.54
C LYS A 254 3.12 11.38 -16.90
N PRO A 255 1.89 11.56 -17.41
CA PRO A 255 0.73 10.80 -16.97
C PRO A 255 0.94 9.30 -17.13
N GLY A 256 0.45 8.54 -16.14
CA GLY A 256 0.49 7.08 -16.18
C GLY A 256 -0.34 6.46 -15.04
N PRO A 257 -0.62 5.15 -15.12
CA PRO A 257 -1.39 4.46 -14.11
C PRO A 257 -0.65 4.43 -12.77
N ILE A 258 -1.40 4.58 -11.68
CA ILE A 258 -0.86 4.62 -10.31
C ILE A 258 -0.46 3.22 -9.84
N ALA A 259 -1.23 2.20 -10.23
CA ALA A 259 -1.00 0.83 -9.81
C ALA A 259 -1.56 -0.16 -10.86
N PRO A 260 -0.90 -0.29 -12.04
CA PRO A 260 -1.38 -1.16 -13.11
C PRO A 260 -1.45 -2.61 -12.65
N ILE A 261 -2.55 -3.29 -13.00
CA ILE A 261 -2.89 -4.62 -12.47
C ILE A 261 -1.84 -5.69 -12.79
N ASP A 262 -1.20 -5.60 -13.96
CA ASP A 262 -0.14 -6.52 -14.38
C ASP A 262 1.15 -6.36 -13.54
N TRP A 263 1.44 -5.13 -13.11
CA TRP A 263 2.55 -4.86 -12.19
C TRP A 263 2.21 -5.35 -10.78
N ILE A 264 0.99 -5.13 -10.28
CA ILE A 264 0.54 -5.67 -8.97
C ILE A 264 0.70 -7.20 -8.96
N GLU A 265 0.35 -7.88 -10.05
CA GLU A 265 0.53 -9.34 -10.15
C GLU A 265 2.00 -9.75 -10.04
N LYS A 266 2.93 -9.02 -10.66
CA LYS A 266 4.38 -9.25 -10.52
C LYS A 266 4.84 -9.05 -9.07
N VAL A 267 4.32 -8.03 -8.39
CA VAL A 267 4.59 -7.76 -6.96
C VAL A 267 4.09 -8.92 -6.09
N LEU A 268 2.85 -9.38 -6.28
CA LEU A 268 2.30 -10.49 -5.52
C LEU A 268 3.07 -11.79 -5.75
N LYS A 269 3.38 -12.12 -7.01
CA LYS A 269 4.20 -13.29 -7.35
C LYS A 269 5.56 -13.26 -6.66
N TYR A 270 6.19 -12.09 -6.60
CA TYR A 270 7.49 -11.92 -5.93
C TYR A 270 7.38 -12.07 -4.42
N SER A 271 6.35 -11.48 -3.84
CA SER A 271 6.16 -11.43 -2.38
C SER A 271 5.71 -12.78 -1.81
N THR A 272 4.76 -13.48 -2.46
CA THR A 272 4.29 -14.80 -2.02
C THR A 272 5.34 -15.91 -2.14
N ALA A 273 6.39 -15.71 -2.93
CA ALA A 273 7.55 -16.59 -2.96
C ALA A 273 8.52 -16.37 -1.76
N ARG A 274 8.29 -15.35 -0.90
CA ARG A 274 9.21 -14.94 0.18
C ARG A 274 8.56 -14.78 1.54
N ILE A 275 7.26 -14.55 1.56
CA ILE A 275 6.45 -14.31 2.76
C ILE A 275 5.30 -15.32 2.76
N GLU A 276 4.95 -15.86 3.91
CA GLU A 276 3.75 -16.67 4.09
C GLU A 276 2.51 -15.86 3.69
N LYS A 277 1.66 -16.45 2.86
CA LYS A 277 0.51 -15.76 2.24
C LYS A 277 -0.44 -15.16 3.28
N GLU A 278 -0.60 -15.86 4.40
CA GLU A 278 -1.45 -15.50 5.53
C GLU A 278 -0.97 -14.23 6.28
N LYS A 279 0.22 -13.74 5.96
CA LYS A 279 0.79 -12.51 6.53
C LYS A 279 0.72 -11.32 5.58
N ILE A 280 0.43 -11.56 4.27
CA ILE A 280 0.49 -10.52 3.24
C ILE A 280 -0.81 -9.74 3.16
N TYR A 281 -0.70 -8.41 3.19
CA TYR A 281 -1.75 -7.47 2.85
C TYR A 281 -1.33 -6.64 1.64
N LEU A 282 -2.16 -6.64 0.60
CA LEU A 282 -1.96 -5.83 -0.59
C LEU A 282 -2.41 -4.39 -0.34
N GLY A 283 -1.49 -3.44 -0.41
CA GLY A 283 -1.80 -2.02 -0.37
C GLY A 283 -2.54 -1.57 -1.63
N VAL A 284 -3.66 -0.88 -1.45
CA VAL A 284 -4.53 -0.40 -2.53
C VAL A 284 -4.80 1.09 -2.33
N HIS A 285 -4.47 1.90 -3.33
CA HIS A 285 -4.74 3.33 -3.30
C HIS A 285 -6.25 3.63 -3.45
N LEU A 286 -6.72 4.71 -2.79
CA LEU A 286 -8.08 5.24 -2.89
C LEU A 286 -8.08 6.71 -3.35
N TYR A 287 -7.20 7.05 -4.27
CA TYR A 287 -6.96 8.41 -4.75
C TYR A 287 -6.73 8.42 -6.26
N GLY A 288 -6.47 9.59 -6.80
CA GLY A 288 -6.04 9.82 -8.18
C GLY A 288 -4.90 10.82 -8.27
N TYR A 289 -4.24 10.83 -9.42
CA TYR A 289 -3.32 11.90 -9.83
C TYR A 289 -3.86 12.58 -11.08
N GLU A 290 -3.80 13.91 -11.09
CA GLU A 290 -4.12 14.75 -12.22
C GLU A 290 -2.85 15.45 -12.71
N TRP A 291 -2.58 15.37 -13.99
CA TRP A 291 -1.49 16.07 -14.67
C TRP A 291 -2.01 17.25 -15.46
N VAL A 292 -1.45 18.42 -15.20
CA VAL A 292 -1.69 19.67 -15.91
C VAL A 292 -0.36 20.14 -16.48
N GLY A 293 -0.10 19.83 -17.75
CA GLY A 293 1.25 19.97 -18.31
C GLY A 293 2.26 19.08 -17.57
N GLU A 294 3.30 19.69 -16.98
CA GLU A 294 4.33 18.96 -16.20
C GLU A 294 4.02 18.90 -14.69
N LYS A 295 2.90 19.45 -14.24
CA LYS A 295 2.52 19.48 -12.82
C LYS A 295 1.56 18.35 -12.52
N THR A 296 1.78 17.71 -11.39
CA THR A 296 0.91 16.67 -10.85
C THR A 296 0.21 17.16 -9.60
N GLU A 297 -1.08 16.85 -9.46
CA GLU A 297 -1.88 17.09 -8.26
C GLU A 297 -2.45 15.76 -7.75
N ALA A 298 -2.34 15.54 -6.43
CA ALA A 298 -2.96 14.38 -5.79
C ALA A 298 -4.41 14.72 -5.44
N LEU A 299 -5.33 13.86 -5.87
CA LEU A 299 -6.76 14.03 -5.70
C LEU A 299 -7.31 12.95 -4.76
N THR A 300 -8.11 13.34 -3.76
CA THR A 300 -8.96 12.36 -3.07
C THR A 300 -9.98 11.78 -4.06
N TYR A 301 -10.51 10.59 -3.77
CA TYR A 301 -11.59 10.04 -4.61
C TYR A 301 -12.82 10.96 -4.66
N THR A 302 -13.09 11.68 -3.56
CA THR A 302 -14.11 12.74 -3.54
C THR A 302 -13.85 13.81 -4.61
N SER A 303 -12.60 14.27 -4.74
CA SER A 303 -12.22 15.27 -5.74
C SER A 303 -12.33 14.71 -7.16
N VAL A 304 -11.85 13.48 -7.37
CA VAL A 304 -12.01 12.76 -8.65
C VAL A 304 -13.48 12.70 -9.06
N LYS A 305 -14.35 12.23 -8.15
CA LYS A 305 -15.79 12.11 -8.42
C LYS A 305 -16.42 13.45 -8.80
N ASN A 306 -16.06 14.54 -8.10
CA ASN A 306 -16.55 15.88 -8.39
C ASN A 306 -16.12 16.37 -9.80
N ILE A 307 -14.89 16.08 -10.23
CA ILE A 307 -14.39 16.41 -11.56
C ILE A 307 -15.19 15.63 -12.62
N LEU A 308 -15.33 14.31 -12.45
CA LEU A 308 -16.06 13.45 -13.38
C LEU A 308 -17.52 13.90 -13.53
N ASP A 309 -18.20 14.19 -12.42
CA ASP A 309 -19.60 14.63 -12.42
C ASP A 309 -19.76 16.02 -13.08
N THR A 310 -18.88 16.97 -12.74
CA THR A 310 -18.91 18.33 -13.30
C THR A 310 -18.71 18.31 -14.81
N LEU A 311 -17.81 17.47 -15.31
CA LEU A 311 -17.49 17.34 -16.72
C LEU A 311 -18.40 16.34 -17.45
N SER A 312 -19.31 15.67 -16.72
CA SER A 312 -20.19 14.62 -17.25
C SER A 312 -19.41 13.47 -17.91
N ILE A 313 -18.21 13.15 -17.42
CA ILE A 313 -17.38 12.04 -17.91
C ILE A 313 -17.96 10.73 -17.40
N LYS A 314 -18.33 9.84 -18.32
CA LYS A 314 -18.86 8.51 -18.04
C LYS A 314 -17.90 7.44 -18.59
N ASN A 315 -17.95 6.25 -17.98
CA ASN A 315 -17.16 5.10 -18.42
C ASN A 315 -15.64 5.37 -18.50
N ALA A 316 -15.12 5.97 -17.44
CA ALA A 316 -13.70 6.33 -17.35
C ALA A 316 -12.79 5.15 -16.96
N TYR A 317 -13.33 3.93 -16.83
CA TYR A 317 -12.55 2.75 -16.47
C TYR A 317 -11.74 2.22 -17.64
N ASN A 318 -10.44 1.94 -17.39
CA ASN A 318 -9.51 1.33 -18.33
C ASN A 318 -9.19 -0.09 -17.84
N GLU A 319 -9.67 -1.10 -18.59
CA GLU A 319 -9.51 -2.52 -18.25
C GLU A 319 -8.06 -2.99 -18.27
N ASP A 320 -7.21 -2.45 -19.16
CA ASP A 320 -5.82 -2.88 -19.35
C ASP A 320 -4.97 -2.65 -18.08
N VAL A 321 -5.28 -1.58 -17.34
CA VAL A 321 -4.57 -1.23 -16.11
C VAL A 321 -5.41 -1.40 -14.84
N ALA A 322 -6.71 -1.68 -15.00
CA ALA A 322 -7.71 -1.77 -13.94
C ALA A 322 -7.81 -0.50 -13.10
N GLU A 323 -7.79 0.67 -13.75
CA GLU A 323 -7.94 1.99 -13.15
C GLU A 323 -8.85 2.88 -13.97
N GLY A 324 -9.33 3.96 -13.35
CA GLY A 324 -9.97 5.04 -14.08
C GLY A 324 -8.96 5.88 -14.85
N TYR A 325 -9.33 6.30 -16.04
CA TYR A 325 -8.57 7.25 -16.86
C TYR A 325 -9.51 8.28 -17.46
N ALA A 326 -9.12 9.56 -17.40
CA ALA A 326 -9.83 10.63 -18.07
C ALA A 326 -8.84 11.64 -18.66
N LYS A 327 -9.20 12.12 -19.86
CA LYS A 327 -8.49 13.21 -20.55
C LYS A 327 -9.49 14.28 -20.94
N PHE A 328 -9.24 15.52 -20.52
CA PHE A 328 -10.18 16.61 -20.69
C PHE A 328 -9.48 17.97 -20.80
N SER A 329 -10.21 19.01 -21.20
CA SER A 329 -9.69 20.37 -21.17
C SER A 329 -9.76 20.93 -19.76
N CYS A 330 -8.62 21.39 -19.24
CA CYS A 330 -8.56 22.06 -17.94
C CYS A 330 -9.32 23.39 -17.95
N GLU A 331 -9.65 23.91 -16.77
CA GLU A 331 -10.22 25.25 -16.64
C GLU A 331 -9.34 26.28 -17.35
N LYS A 332 -9.94 27.02 -18.30
CA LYS A 332 -9.42 28.07 -19.19
C LYS A 332 -9.08 27.64 -20.62
N GLY A 333 -9.35 26.39 -21.04
CA GLY A 333 -9.33 25.98 -22.46
C GLY A 333 -7.96 26.04 -23.16
N LYS A 334 -6.86 26.12 -22.39
CA LYS A 334 -5.51 26.25 -22.93
C LYS A 334 -4.63 25.04 -22.76
N GLU A 335 -4.95 24.15 -21.80
CA GLU A 335 -4.16 22.99 -21.46
C GLU A 335 -5.03 21.72 -21.46
N THR A 336 -4.42 20.58 -21.65
CA THR A 336 -5.04 19.27 -21.50
C THR A 336 -4.70 18.72 -20.12
N CYS A 337 -5.72 18.27 -19.38
CA CYS A 337 -5.57 17.52 -18.16
C CYS A 337 -5.71 16.03 -18.46
N GLU A 338 -4.88 15.24 -17.82
CA GLU A 338 -4.98 13.79 -17.80
C GLU A 338 -5.03 13.29 -16.35
N MET A 339 -5.88 12.33 -16.07
CA MET A 339 -6.09 11.83 -14.72
C MET A 339 -6.14 10.31 -14.72
N TYR A 340 -5.37 9.69 -13.80
CA TYR A 340 -5.51 8.28 -13.42
C TYR A 340 -6.02 8.22 -11.98
N PHE A 341 -6.91 7.28 -11.68
CA PHE A 341 -7.56 7.20 -10.38
C PHE A 341 -8.16 5.82 -10.09
N GLN A 342 -8.41 5.53 -8.82
CA GLN A 342 -9.07 4.30 -8.42
C GLN A 342 -10.54 4.29 -8.78
N THR A 343 -11.09 3.08 -9.04
CA THR A 343 -12.51 2.82 -9.27
C THR A 343 -12.99 1.62 -8.47
N LYS A 344 -14.32 1.42 -8.35
CA LYS A 344 -14.91 0.23 -7.72
C LYS A 344 -14.51 -1.05 -8.46
N GLU A 345 -14.53 -1.01 -9.78
CA GLU A 345 -14.10 -2.09 -10.67
C GLU A 345 -12.60 -2.41 -10.45
N GLY A 346 -11.79 -1.37 -10.34
CA GLY A 346 -10.36 -1.50 -10.05
C GLY A 346 -10.10 -2.15 -8.70
N ILE A 347 -10.85 -1.79 -7.65
CA ILE A 347 -10.77 -2.45 -6.33
C ILE A 347 -11.18 -3.92 -6.44
N SER A 348 -12.29 -4.21 -7.15
CA SER A 348 -12.74 -5.60 -7.35
C SER A 348 -11.67 -6.45 -8.03
N LYS A 349 -10.98 -5.92 -9.05
CA LYS A 349 -9.87 -6.62 -9.71
C LYS A 349 -8.69 -6.89 -8.78
N ARG A 350 -8.39 -5.98 -7.87
CA ARG A 350 -7.34 -6.17 -6.85
C ARG A 350 -7.74 -7.22 -5.80
N LYS A 351 -9.02 -7.26 -5.41
CA LYS A 351 -9.57 -8.32 -4.55
C LYS A 351 -9.55 -9.68 -5.24
N GLU A 352 -9.95 -9.77 -6.52
CA GLU A 352 -9.84 -11.00 -7.32
C GLU A 352 -8.39 -11.50 -7.37
N LEU A 353 -7.43 -10.59 -7.55
CA LEU A 353 -6.01 -10.93 -7.61
C LEU A 353 -5.48 -11.37 -6.23
N ALA A 354 -5.89 -10.71 -5.15
CA ALA A 354 -5.56 -11.10 -3.78
C ALA A 354 -6.07 -12.52 -3.47
N ASN A 355 -7.30 -12.84 -3.85
CA ASN A 355 -7.87 -14.18 -3.72
C ASN A 355 -7.12 -15.21 -4.57
N LYS A 356 -6.75 -14.87 -5.82
CA LYS A 356 -5.95 -15.75 -6.71
C LYS A 356 -4.61 -16.15 -6.08
N TYR A 357 -3.99 -15.22 -5.36
CA TYR A 357 -2.71 -15.46 -4.67
C TYR A 357 -2.89 -15.94 -3.22
N GLU A 358 -4.14 -16.09 -2.76
CA GLU A 358 -4.51 -16.59 -1.43
C GLU A 358 -3.84 -15.78 -0.30
N ILE A 359 -3.64 -14.49 -0.49
CA ILE A 359 -3.07 -13.61 0.54
C ILE A 359 -4.10 -13.27 1.61
N LYS A 360 -3.64 -12.81 2.78
CA LYS A 360 -4.50 -12.55 3.95
C LYS A 360 -5.51 -11.45 3.71
N GLY A 361 -5.11 -10.35 3.03
CA GLY A 361 -6.04 -9.23 2.93
C GLY A 361 -5.55 -8.06 2.09
N ILE A 362 -6.26 -6.95 2.27
CA ILE A 362 -6.06 -5.67 1.58
C ILE A 362 -5.89 -4.56 2.61
N SER A 363 -5.00 -3.60 2.31
CA SER A 363 -4.82 -2.38 3.09
C SER A 363 -5.05 -1.14 2.22
N TYR A 364 -5.99 -0.29 2.60
CA TYR A 364 -6.36 0.89 1.83
C TYR A 364 -5.55 2.13 2.21
N TRP A 365 -4.88 2.74 1.26
CA TRP A 365 -4.34 4.08 1.37
C TRP A 365 -5.23 5.05 0.58
N ARG A 366 -6.08 5.87 1.17
CA ARG A 366 -6.29 6.09 2.60
C ARG A 366 -7.76 6.33 2.94
N LEU A 367 -8.13 6.04 4.16
CA LEU A 367 -9.45 6.38 4.69
C LEU A 367 -9.59 7.90 4.92
N GLY A 368 -10.82 8.42 4.81
CA GLY A 368 -11.13 9.84 4.98
C GLY A 368 -11.11 10.68 3.70
N GLY A 369 -11.24 10.05 2.54
CA GLY A 369 -11.32 10.71 1.23
C GLY A 369 -11.91 9.83 0.14
N GLU A 370 -12.33 8.61 0.52
CA GLU A 370 -12.76 7.52 -0.37
C GLU A 370 -14.23 7.55 -0.76
N LEU A 371 -15.06 8.40 -0.14
CA LEU A 371 -16.53 8.42 -0.34
C LEU A 371 -17.17 7.04 -0.17
N ASP A 372 -17.76 6.51 -1.25
CA ASP A 372 -18.50 5.26 -1.33
C ASP A 372 -17.80 4.21 -2.21
N ILE A 373 -16.52 4.41 -2.52
CA ILE A 373 -15.78 3.52 -3.43
C ILE A 373 -15.64 2.09 -2.88
N LEU A 374 -15.72 1.91 -1.55
CA LEU A 374 -15.64 0.60 -0.90
C LEU A 374 -16.97 -0.18 -0.87
N HIS A 375 -18.09 0.44 -1.34
CA HIS A 375 -19.44 -0.13 -1.32
C HIS A 375 -19.98 -0.49 -2.69
#